data_a676bb70002c1f158d4d2a48b1334ff2
#
_entry.id   a676bb70002c1f158d4d2a48b1334ff2
#
_cell.length_a   1.000
_cell.length_b   1.000
_cell.length_c   1.000
_cell.angle_alpha   90.00
_cell.angle_beta   90.00
_cell.angle_gamma   90.00
#
_symmetry.space_group_name_H-M   'P 1'
#
loop_
_entity.id
_entity.type
_entity.pdbx_description
1 polymer ?
#
loop_
_entity_poly.entity_id
_entity_poly.type
_entity_poly.pdbx_seq_one_letter_code
_entity_poly.pdbx_strand_id
1 'polypeptide(L)'
;MFVRDYMAANPVMVAPEDTLGKALELMKEHSIRRLPVMAKGKLVGLVTENDLMKAYPSSATSLSVWEVNYLFPKIKIKDIMTKDIYTVTPDTVLEEAALIMQENNISTLPVLKDNQLVGIITESDLFKAFIDVLGLNHPSVRVTLPVEDQVGELRNVTEVVGAAGINIISTIVQRFSDNRVYIILRLDTNDIDRVTRIFADAKMEVTHIC
;
A
#
# COMPACT_ATOMS: atom_id res chain seq x y z
N MET A 1 2.49 -4.84 11.73
CA MET A 1 3.33 -3.92 10.92
C MET A 1 2.85 -2.51 11.14
N PHE A 2 3.74 -1.54 11.08
CA PHE A 2 3.41 -0.15 11.36
C PHE A 2 3.76 0.74 10.16
N VAL A 3 3.09 1.88 10.08
CA VAL A 3 3.33 2.88 9.02
C VAL A 3 4.81 3.27 8.93
N ARG A 4 5.50 3.42 10.07
CA ARG A 4 6.94 3.76 10.10
C ARG A 4 7.85 2.78 9.37
N ASP A 5 7.43 1.52 9.24
CA ASP A 5 8.25 0.47 8.63
C ASP A 5 8.27 0.58 7.09
N TYR A 6 7.26 1.27 6.50
CA TYR A 6 7.05 1.34 5.05
C TYR A 6 6.90 2.76 4.49
N MET A 7 6.69 3.78 5.33
CA MET A 7 6.57 5.16 4.89
C MET A 7 7.87 5.68 4.25
N ALA A 8 7.75 6.57 3.27
CA ALA A 8 8.86 7.39 2.84
C ALA A 8 9.10 8.48 3.88
N ALA A 9 10.27 8.45 4.53
CA ALA A 9 10.67 9.45 5.52
C ALA A 9 11.11 10.76 4.82
N ASN A 10 10.94 11.89 5.53
CA ASN A 10 11.35 13.22 5.06
C ASN A 10 10.84 13.54 3.63
N PRO A 11 9.53 13.53 3.39
CA PRO A 11 8.98 13.74 2.06
C PRO A 11 9.34 15.12 1.51
N VAL A 12 9.51 15.18 0.20
CA VAL A 12 9.64 16.47 -0.53
C VAL A 12 8.34 17.24 -0.36
N MET A 13 8.44 18.54 -0.08
CA MET A 13 7.32 19.41 0.28
C MET A 13 7.31 20.67 -0.59
N VAL A 14 6.14 21.31 -0.65
CA VAL A 14 5.97 22.62 -1.27
C VAL A 14 5.28 23.59 -0.29
N ALA A 15 5.42 24.90 -0.56
CA ALA A 15 4.68 25.93 0.16
C ALA A 15 3.39 26.29 -0.61
N PRO A 16 2.35 26.84 0.06
CA PRO A 16 1.13 27.30 -0.58
C PRO A 16 1.36 28.34 -1.71
N GLU A 17 2.40 29.15 -1.56
CA GLU A 17 2.78 30.19 -2.52
C GLU A 17 3.68 29.69 -3.65
N ASP A 18 4.14 28.45 -3.59
CA ASP A 18 4.84 27.83 -4.71
C ASP A 18 3.92 27.69 -5.91
N THR A 19 4.50 27.53 -7.08
CA THR A 19 3.76 27.45 -8.33
C THR A 19 3.57 26.01 -8.78
N LEU A 20 2.53 25.79 -9.60
CA LEU A 20 2.29 24.52 -10.27
C LEU A 20 3.53 24.05 -11.05
N GLY A 21 4.22 24.96 -11.74
CA GLY A 21 5.46 24.63 -12.47
C GLY A 21 6.53 24.06 -11.57
N LYS A 22 6.77 24.67 -10.39
CA LYS A 22 7.73 24.15 -9.40
C LYS A 22 7.32 22.79 -8.86
N ALA A 23 6.03 22.59 -8.60
CA ALA A 23 5.54 21.30 -8.11
C ALA A 23 5.77 20.18 -9.15
N LEU A 24 5.48 20.44 -10.43
CA LEU A 24 5.76 19.49 -11.52
C LEU A 24 7.25 19.16 -11.64
N GLU A 25 8.11 20.17 -11.53
CA GLU A 25 9.55 19.99 -11.58
C GLU A 25 10.03 19.07 -10.44
N LEU A 26 9.61 19.34 -9.20
CA LEU A 26 9.93 18.52 -8.03
C LEU A 26 9.38 17.09 -8.17
N MET A 27 8.16 16.92 -8.66
CA MET A 27 7.59 15.58 -8.88
C MET A 27 8.40 14.79 -9.90
N LYS A 28 8.86 15.43 -10.98
CA LYS A 28 9.68 14.81 -12.02
C LYS A 28 11.09 14.50 -11.51
N GLU A 29 11.74 15.45 -10.84
CA GLU A 29 13.11 15.31 -10.32
C GLU A 29 13.21 14.13 -9.32
N HIS A 30 12.23 14.03 -8.42
CA HIS A 30 12.22 12.99 -7.38
C HIS A 30 11.41 11.74 -7.76
N SER A 31 10.86 11.66 -8.97
CA SER A 31 10.00 10.54 -9.43
C SER A 31 8.83 10.27 -8.48
N ILE A 32 8.21 11.32 -7.95
CA ILE A 32 7.07 11.28 -7.03
C ILE A 32 5.84 11.93 -7.65
N ARG A 33 4.66 11.58 -7.17
CA ARG A 33 3.38 12.07 -7.69
C ARG A 33 2.55 12.83 -6.67
N ARG A 34 3.12 13.10 -5.49
CA ARG A 34 2.41 13.72 -4.37
C ARG A 34 3.36 14.58 -3.56
N LEU A 35 2.90 15.76 -3.20
CA LEU A 35 3.68 16.71 -2.40
C LEU A 35 2.82 17.23 -1.25
N PRO A 36 3.20 16.98 0.00
CA PRO A 36 2.64 17.70 1.14
C PRO A 36 2.87 19.20 1.03
N VAL A 37 1.86 19.98 1.38
CA VAL A 37 1.92 21.44 1.37
C VAL A 37 2.11 21.93 2.79
N MET A 38 3.23 22.61 3.03
CA MET A 38 3.61 23.08 4.37
C MET A 38 3.58 24.60 4.48
N ALA A 39 2.97 25.11 5.53
CA ALA A 39 3.02 26.52 5.87
C ALA A 39 3.40 26.71 7.35
N LYS A 40 4.43 27.50 7.63
CA LYS A 40 4.90 27.81 9.00
C LYS A 40 5.10 26.54 9.86
N GLY A 41 5.67 25.50 9.27
CA GLY A 41 5.94 24.22 9.94
C GLY A 41 4.71 23.30 10.14
N LYS A 42 3.54 23.67 9.59
CA LYS A 42 2.32 22.86 9.67
C LYS A 42 1.90 22.34 8.31
N LEU A 43 1.37 21.14 8.27
CA LEU A 43 0.73 20.56 7.10
C LEU A 43 -0.60 21.32 6.85
N VAL A 44 -0.77 21.92 5.68
CA VAL A 44 -1.94 22.71 5.32
C VAL A 44 -2.64 22.23 4.05
N GLY A 45 -2.05 21.27 3.34
CA GLY A 45 -2.60 20.73 2.11
C GLY A 45 -1.79 19.54 1.61
N LEU A 46 -2.35 18.91 0.59
CA LEU A 46 -1.70 17.90 -0.24
C LEU A 46 -1.98 18.25 -1.71
N VAL A 47 -0.99 18.15 -2.56
CA VAL A 47 -1.17 18.26 -4.01
C VAL A 47 -0.66 17.01 -4.69
N THR A 48 -1.45 16.49 -5.62
CA THR A 48 -1.10 15.30 -6.41
C THR A 48 -0.89 15.66 -7.88
N GLU A 49 -0.20 14.80 -8.62
CA GLU A 49 -0.07 14.95 -10.08
C GLU A 49 -1.44 15.10 -10.76
N ASN A 50 -2.45 14.38 -10.28
CA ASN A 50 -3.81 14.47 -10.81
C ASN A 50 -4.44 15.86 -10.57
N ASP A 51 -4.19 16.49 -9.43
CA ASP A 51 -4.66 17.85 -9.15
C ASP A 51 -4.00 18.85 -10.09
N LEU A 52 -2.70 18.69 -10.35
CA LEU A 52 -1.97 19.51 -11.32
C LEU A 52 -2.53 19.32 -12.74
N MET A 53 -2.82 18.08 -13.14
CA MET A 53 -3.40 17.78 -14.45
C MET A 53 -4.82 18.30 -14.61
N LYS A 54 -5.65 18.23 -13.57
CA LYS A 54 -7.01 18.82 -13.58
C LYS A 54 -7.01 20.35 -13.66
N ALA A 55 -5.97 20.99 -13.11
CA ALA A 55 -5.79 22.42 -13.26
C ALA A 55 -5.37 22.83 -14.68
N TYR A 56 -4.95 21.90 -15.53
CA TYR A 56 -4.60 22.14 -16.92
C TYR A 56 -5.87 22.36 -17.75
N PRO A 57 -5.91 23.37 -18.68
CA PRO A 57 -7.08 23.57 -19.51
C PRO A 57 -7.36 22.36 -20.39
N SER A 58 -8.65 22.08 -20.57
CA SER A 58 -9.06 21.08 -21.55
C SER A 58 -8.67 21.53 -22.97
N SER A 59 -8.58 20.60 -23.90
CA SER A 59 -8.36 20.90 -25.34
C SER A 59 -9.45 21.80 -25.96
N ALA A 60 -10.55 22.02 -25.23
CA ALA A 60 -11.65 22.91 -25.62
C ALA A 60 -11.48 24.35 -25.13
N THR A 61 -10.34 24.73 -24.54
CA THR A 61 -10.08 26.09 -24.08
C THR A 61 -9.94 27.04 -25.27
N SER A 62 -10.39 28.29 -25.08
CA SER A 62 -10.15 29.36 -26.04
C SER A 62 -8.75 29.99 -25.95
N LEU A 63 -7.95 29.53 -24.97
CA LEU A 63 -6.58 30.02 -24.78
C LEU A 63 -5.66 29.46 -25.87
N SER A 64 -4.79 30.30 -26.38
CA SER A 64 -3.71 29.88 -27.27
C SER A 64 -2.68 29.04 -26.52
N VAL A 65 -1.92 28.21 -27.23
CA VAL A 65 -0.82 27.40 -26.66
C VAL A 65 0.18 28.28 -25.90
N TRP A 66 0.43 29.51 -26.37
CA TRP A 66 1.33 30.45 -25.70
C TRP A 66 0.78 30.92 -24.36
N GLU A 67 -0.52 31.26 -24.31
CA GLU A 67 -1.18 31.69 -23.06
C GLU A 67 -1.22 30.56 -22.04
N VAL A 68 -1.50 29.34 -22.47
CA VAL A 68 -1.45 28.15 -21.63
C VAL A 68 -0.05 27.95 -21.04
N ASN A 69 0.99 27.92 -21.87
CA ASN A 69 2.38 27.73 -21.43
C ASN A 69 2.89 28.87 -20.54
N TYR A 70 2.31 30.08 -20.65
CA TYR A 70 2.71 31.22 -19.84
C TYR A 70 1.97 31.31 -18.51
N LEU A 71 0.67 31.05 -18.48
CA LEU A 71 -0.17 31.23 -17.30
C LEU A 71 -0.14 30.03 -16.36
N PHE A 72 -0.16 28.80 -16.90
CA PHE A 72 -0.27 27.58 -16.14
C PHE A 72 0.85 27.39 -15.11
N PRO A 73 2.11 27.52 -15.48
CA PRO A 73 3.20 27.33 -14.51
C PRO A 73 3.14 28.31 -13.32
N LYS A 74 2.32 29.38 -13.42
CA LYS A 74 2.20 30.45 -12.41
C LYS A 74 1.05 30.23 -11.42
N ILE A 75 0.16 29.25 -11.64
CA ILE A 75 -0.92 28.92 -10.70
C ILE A 75 -0.30 28.56 -9.35
N LYS A 76 -0.88 29.08 -8.28
CA LYS A 76 -0.38 28.81 -6.93
C LYS A 76 -0.93 27.50 -6.39
N ILE A 77 -0.10 26.78 -5.64
CA ILE A 77 -0.47 25.48 -5.02
C ILE A 77 -1.69 25.63 -4.12
N LYS A 78 -1.81 26.72 -3.37
CA LYS A 78 -2.97 27.00 -2.49
C LYS A 78 -4.32 26.99 -3.21
N ASP A 79 -4.32 27.28 -4.52
CA ASP A 79 -5.53 27.39 -5.33
C ASP A 79 -6.03 26.03 -5.84
N ILE A 80 -5.15 25.01 -5.81
CA ILE A 80 -5.41 23.68 -6.36
C ILE A 80 -5.23 22.53 -5.35
N MET A 81 -4.59 22.78 -4.20
CA MET A 81 -4.35 21.77 -3.18
C MET A 81 -5.63 21.28 -2.50
N THR A 82 -5.67 20.02 -2.14
CA THR A 82 -6.66 19.47 -1.21
C THR A 82 -6.31 19.94 0.20
N LYS A 83 -7.31 20.48 0.93
CA LYS A 83 -7.14 21.04 2.28
C LYS A 83 -7.61 20.07 3.36
N ASP A 84 -8.64 19.27 3.08
CA ASP A 84 -9.14 18.25 3.98
C ASP A 84 -8.25 16.99 3.83
N ILE A 85 -7.30 16.85 4.78
CA ILE A 85 -6.26 15.84 4.69
C ILE A 85 -6.44 14.85 5.83
N TYR A 86 -6.56 13.58 5.47
CA TYR A 86 -6.43 12.48 6.42
C TYR A 86 -4.94 12.25 6.70
N THR A 87 -4.60 12.04 7.96
CA THR A 87 -3.23 11.81 8.40
C THR A 87 -3.16 10.61 9.34
N VAL A 88 -2.00 10.00 9.44
CA VAL A 88 -1.73 8.91 10.38
C VAL A 88 -0.48 9.21 11.19
N THR A 89 -0.20 8.38 12.18
CA THR A 89 1.04 8.46 12.96
C THR A 89 2.02 7.36 12.53
N PRO A 90 3.30 7.45 12.86
CA PRO A 90 4.26 6.37 12.62
C PRO A 90 3.86 5.04 13.26
N ASP A 91 3.11 5.08 14.37
CA ASP A 91 2.69 3.91 15.13
C ASP A 91 1.31 3.35 14.72
N THR A 92 0.66 3.96 13.73
CA THR A 92 -0.57 3.44 13.11
C THR A 92 -0.25 2.10 12.44
N VAL A 93 -1.11 1.09 12.61
CA VAL A 93 -0.96 -0.20 11.93
C VAL A 93 -1.32 -0.05 10.45
N LEU A 94 -0.65 -0.82 9.58
CA LEU A 94 -0.84 -0.70 8.12
C LEU A 94 -2.26 -1.01 7.67
N GLU A 95 -2.92 -1.92 8.36
CA GLU A 95 -4.31 -2.32 8.11
C GLU A 95 -5.26 -1.14 8.32
N GLU A 96 -5.03 -0.33 9.37
CA GLU A 96 -5.79 0.89 9.63
C GLU A 96 -5.52 1.96 8.57
N ALA A 97 -4.26 2.15 8.19
CA ALA A 97 -3.90 3.08 7.11
C ALA A 97 -4.57 2.66 5.78
N ALA A 98 -4.60 1.35 5.47
CA ALA A 98 -5.27 0.83 4.30
C ALA A 98 -6.79 1.07 4.34
N LEU A 99 -7.42 0.87 5.51
CA LEU A 99 -8.85 1.10 5.71
C LEU A 99 -9.20 2.58 5.52
N ILE A 100 -8.42 3.49 6.11
CA ILE A 100 -8.61 4.95 5.93
C ILE A 100 -8.51 5.33 4.44
N MET A 101 -7.53 4.78 3.71
CA MET A 101 -7.39 5.05 2.28
C MET A 101 -8.60 4.55 1.49
N GLN A 102 -9.06 3.34 1.77
CA GLN A 102 -10.17 2.70 1.07
C GLN A 102 -11.51 3.40 1.35
N GLU A 103 -11.83 3.71 2.62
CA GLU A 103 -13.09 4.33 3.01
C GLU A 103 -13.23 5.77 2.48
N ASN A 104 -12.11 6.49 2.37
CA ASN A 104 -12.10 7.88 1.92
C ASN A 104 -11.72 8.03 0.45
N ASN A 105 -11.52 6.92 -0.28
CA ASN A 105 -11.11 6.89 -1.68
C ASN A 105 -9.87 7.77 -1.96
N ILE A 106 -8.88 7.64 -1.08
CA ILE A 106 -7.60 8.34 -1.16
C ILE A 106 -6.46 7.33 -1.24
N SER A 107 -5.38 7.71 -1.90
CA SER A 107 -4.23 6.82 -2.16
C SER A 107 -2.96 7.23 -1.41
N THR A 108 -3.10 8.13 -0.41
CA THR A 108 -1.94 8.72 0.27
C THR A 108 -2.33 9.28 1.60
N LEU A 109 -1.49 9.05 2.60
CA LEU A 109 -1.61 9.63 3.94
C LEU A 109 -0.28 10.27 4.35
N PRO A 110 -0.23 11.58 4.62
CA PRO A 110 0.87 12.19 5.35
C PRO A 110 0.98 11.61 6.76
N VAL A 111 2.21 11.40 7.22
CA VAL A 111 2.50 10.82 8.53
C VAL A 111 2.99 11.91 9.45
N LEU A 112 2.25 12.14 10.54
CA LEU A 112 2.54 13.17 11.51
C LEU A 112 3.01 12.55 12.84
N LYS A 113 4.07 13.13 13.40
CA LYS A 113 4.49 12.90 14.78
C LYS A 113 4.59 14.24 15.49
N ASP A 114 3.92 14.40 16.62
CA ASP A 114 3.89 15.66 17.40
C ASP A 114 3.52 16.89 16.54
N ASN A 115 2.54 16.71 15.64
CA ASN A 115 2.10 17.70 14.62
C ASN A 115 3.18 18.09 13.59
N GLN A 116 4.27 17.36 13.50
CA GLN A 116 5.30 17.54 12.48
C GLN A 116 5.21 16.46 11.42
N LEU A 117 5.33 16.84 10.15
CA LEU A 117 5.38 15.91 9.04
C LEU A 117 6.70 15.14 9.07
N VAL A 118 6.62 13.83 9.30
CA VAL A 118 7.79 12.94 9.39
C VAL A 118 7.88 11.95 8.23
N GLY A 119 6.77 11.75 7.51
CA GLY A 119 6.73 10.80 6.41
C GLY A 119 5.48 10.96 5.55
N ILE A 120 5.42 10.13 4.53
CA ILE A 120 4.24 9.93 3.67
C ILE A 120 4.13 8.45 3.35
N ILE A 121 2.91 7.90 3.39
CA ILE A 121 2.63 6.52 3.00
C ILE A 121 1.58 6.50 1.89
N THR A 122 1.73 5.59 0.95
CA THR A 122 0.88 5.46 -0.23
C THR A 122 0.36 4.04 -0.39
N GLU A 123 -0.65 3.83 -1.24
CA GLU A 123 -1.12 2.50 -1.62
C GLU A 123 0.02 1.60 -2.14
N SER A 124 0.98 2.16 -2.88
CA SER A 124 2.14 1.38 -3.36
C SER A 124 2.99 0.84 -2.23
N ASP A 125 3.12 1.57 -1.12
CA ASP A 125 3.85 1.13 0.06
C ASP A 125 3.07 0.03 0.79
N LEU A 126 1.73 0.12 0.83
CA LEU A 126 0.87 -0.95 1.35
C LEU A 126 1.00 -2.22 0.50
N PHE A 127 0.99 -2.12 -0.83
CA PHE A 127 1.23 -3.27 -1.70
C PHE A 127 2.60 -3.91 -1.47
N LYS A 128 3.64 -3.10 -1.29
CA LYS A 128 4.97 -3.60 -0.94
C LYS A 128 4.95 -4.37 0.38
N ALA A 129 4.28 -3.82 1.39
CA ALA A 129 4.11 -4.50 2.67
C ALA A 129 3.38 -5.85 2.53
N PHE A 130 2.33 -5.92 1.71
CA PHE A 130 1.64 -7.17 1.41
C PHE A 130 2.57 -8.20 0.76
N ILE A 131 3.37 -7.80 -0.23
CA ILE A 131 4.33 -8.67 -0.89
C ILE A 131 5.32 -9.26 0.13
N ASP A 132 5.84 -8.41 1.02
CA ASP A 132 6.82 -8.82 2.04
C ASP A 132 6.21 -9.80 3.05
N VAL A 133 5.02 -9.49 3.59
CA VAL A 133 4.33 -10.32 4.59
C VAL A 133 3.88 -11.66 4.03
N LEU A 134 3.40 -11.66 2.79
CA LEU A 134 2.99 -12.88 2.13
C LEU A 134 4.19 -13.73 1.65
N GLY A 135 5.42 -13.22 1.77
CA GLY A 135 6.63 -13.93 1.40
C GLY A 135 6.76 -14.16 -0.10
N LEU A 136 6.19 -13.27 -0.93
CA LEU A 136 6.19 -13.42 -2.39
C LEU A 136 7.59 -13.22 -2.99
N ASN A 137 8.50 -12.61 -2.25
CA ASN A 137 9.88 -12.37 -2.67
C ASN A 137 10.80 -13.58 -2.44
N HIS A 138 10.28 -14.67 -1.86
CA HIS A 138 11.05 -15.88 -1.57
C HIS A 138 10.59 -17.04 -2.46
N PRO A 139 11.52 -17.83 -3.04
CA PRO A 139 11.20 -19.10 -3.68
C PRO A 139 10.49 -20.01 -2.66
N SER A 140 9.29 -20.48 -2.99
CA SER A 140 8.43 -21.16 -2.01
C SER A 140 7.28 -21.88 -2.67
N VAL A 141 6.78 -22.94 -2.04
CA VAL A 141 5.55 -23.61 -2.43
C VAL A 141 4.37 -22.99 -1.71
N ARG A 142 3.35 -22.60 -2.47
CA ARG A 142 2.06 -22.15 -1.92
C ARG A 142 1.05 -23.29 -1.97
N VAL A 143 0.44 -23.60 -0.83
CA VAL A 143 -0.59 -24.63 -0.73
C VAL A 143 -1.88 -24.06 -0.16
N THR A 144 -3.02 -24.50 -0.67
CA THR A 144 -4.36 -24.13 -0.21
C THR A 144 -5.11 -25.37 0.21
N LEU A 145 -5.56 -25.38 1.47
CA LEU A 145 -6.28 -26.51 2.08
C LEU A 145 -7.68 -26.02 2.47
N PRO A 146 -8.75 -26.70 2.00
CA PRO A 146 -10.08 -26.51 2.55
C PRO A 146 -10.13 -27.12 3.94
N VAL A 147 -10.72 -26.42 4.89
CA VAL A 147 -10.86 -26.91 6.26
C VAL A 147 -12.27 -26.59 6.79
N GLU A 148 -12.69 -27.32 7.81
CA GLU A 148 -13.87 -26.96 8.57
C GLU A 148 -13.58 -25.76 9.49
N ASP A 149 -14.56 -24.88 9.76
CA ASP A 149 -14.35 -23.75 10.68
C ASP A 149 -14.44 -24.23 12.14
N GLN A 150 -13.40 -24.94 12.57
CA GLN A 150 -13.32 -25.51 13.91
C GLN A 150 -12.04 -25.09 14.63
N VAL A 151 -12.12 -25.11 15.95
CA VAL A 151 -10.96 -24.84 16.81
C VAL A 151 -9.92 -25.95 16.63
N GLY A 152 -8.70 -25.56 16.29
CA GLY A 152 -7.57 -26.49 16.15
C GLY A 152 -7.17 -26.81 14.71
N GLU A 153 -7.94 -26.47 13.69
CA GLU A 153 -7.62 -26.79 12.30
C GLU A 153 -6.26 -26.23 11.86
N LEU A 154 -5.97 -24.98 12.19
CA LEU A 154 -4.65 -24.42 11.89
C LEU A 154 -3.52 -25.23 12.56
N ARG A 155 -3.72 -25.68 13.79
CA ARG A 155 -2.74 -26.54 14.48
C ARG A 155 -2.52 -27.85 13.72
N ASN A 156 -3.59 -28.53 13.32
CA ASN A 156 -3.53 -29.81 12.59
C ASN A 156 -2.71 -29.65 11.30
N VAL A 157 -2.96 -28.59 10.54
CA VAL A 157 -2.25 -28.29 9.28
C VAL A 157 -0.77 -27.97 9.55
N THR A 158 -0.49 -27.11 10.53
CA THR A 158 0.90 -26.71 10.83
C THR A 158 1.73 -27.82 11.47
N GLU A 159 1.11 -28.76 12.17
CA GLU A 159 1.76 -29.94 12.74
C GLU A 159 2.31 -30.86 11.63
N VAL A 160 1.54 -31.08 10.55
CA VAL A 160 2.00 -31.87 9.38
C VAL A 160 3.23 -31.23 8.75
N VAL A 161 3.21 -29.90 8.55
CA VAL A 161 4.33 -29.17 7.96
C VAL A 161 5.57 -29.22 8.87
N GLY A 162 5.37 -29.00 10.18
CA GLY A 162 6.44 -29.05 11.18
C GLY A 162 7.07 -30.43 11.31
N ALA A 163 6.27 -31.51 11.32
CA ALA A 163 6.75 -32.89 11.34
C ALA A 163 7.60 -33.22 10.10
N ALA A 164 7.31 -32.63 8.96
CA ALA A 164 8.11 -32.76 7.74
C ALA A 164 9.39 -31.91 7.74
N GLY A 165 9.65 -31.11 8.79
CA GLY A 165 10.82 -30.24 8.88
C GLY A 165 10.83 -29.11 7.86
N ILE A 166 9.65 -28.59 7.47
CA ILE A 166 9.49 -27.47 6.54
C ILE A 166 9.09 -26.23 7.34
N ASN A 167 9.75 -25.11 7.07
CA ASN A 167 9.39 -23.85 7.70
C ASN A 167 8.21 -23.18 6.97
N ILE A 168 7.39 -22.42 7.69
CA ILE A 168 6.25 -21.68 7.16
C ILE A 168 6.65 -20.20 7.04
N ILE A 169 6.61 -19.68 5.81
CA ILE A 169 6.92 -18.26 5.52
C ILE A 169 5.71 -17.39 5.86
N SER A 170 4.52 -17.79 5.43
CA SER A 170 3.28 -17.05 5.71
C SER A 170 2.08 -17.99 5.83
N THR A 171 1.08 -17.51 6.59
CA THR A 171 -0.18 -18.23 6.81
C THR A 171 -1.34 -17.27 6.66
N ILE A 172 -2.36 -17.66 5.90
CA ILE A 172 -3.62 -16.92 5.77
C ILE A 172 -4.76 -17.88 6.10
N VAL A 173 -5.70 -17.43 6.92
CA VAL A 173 -6.98 -18.12 7.13
C VAL A 173 -8.05 -17.27 6.45
N GLN A 174 -8.60 -17.77 5.34
CA GLN A 174 -9.60 -17.09 4.56
C GLN A 174 -10.98 -17.72 4.78
N ARG A 175 -11.95 -16.89 5.20
CA ARG A 175 -13.35 -17.28 5.36
C ARG A 175 -14.18 -16.65 4.28
N PHE A 176 -15.05 -17.46 3.66
CA PHE A 176 -16.00 -17.01 2.65
C PHE A 176 -17.41 -16.93 3.25
N SER A 177 -18.28 -16.14 2.63
CA SER A 177 -19.68 -15.94 3.07
C SER A 177 -20.54 -17.21 3.02
N ASP A 178 -20.11 -18.23 2.28
CA ASP A 178 -20.77 -19.54 2.15
C ASP A 178 -20.23 -20.60 3.12
N ASN A 179 -19.62 -20.16 4.20
CA ASN A 179 -18.99 -20.99 5.25
C ASN A 179 -17.78 -21.83 4.82
N ARG A 180 -17.25 -21.61 3.61
CA ARG A 180 -15.99 -22.24 3.24
C ARG A 180 -14.83 -21.53 3.93
N VAL A 181 -13.94 -22.32 4.51
CA VAL A 181 -12.70 -21.83 5.14
C VAL A 181 -11.51 -22.49 4.47
N TYR A 182 -10.51 -21.69 4.18
CA TYR A 182 -9.25 -22.17 3.61
C TYR A 182 -8.07 -21.73 4.47
N ILE A 183 -7.15 -22.64 4.70
CA ILE A 183 -5.82 -22.32 5.19
C ILE A 183 -4.89 -22.29 3.98
N ILE A 184 -4.23 -21.16 3.80
CA ILE A 184 -3.27 -20.95 2.73
C ILE A 184 -1.91 -20.78 3.38
N LEU A 185 -0.99 -21.68 3.07
CA LEU A 185 0.38 -21.64 3.56
C LEU A 185 1.35 -21.33 2.42
N ARG A 186 2.38 -20.60 2.75
CA ARG A 186 3.59 -20.50 1.94
C ARG A 186 4.73 -21.15 2.68
N LEU A 187 5.34 -22.14 2.06
CA LEU A 187 6.30 -23.05 2.66
C LEU A 187 7.71 -22.79 2.10
N ASP A 188 8.70 -22.76 2.97
CA ASP A 188 10.10 -22.51 2.63
C ASP A 188 10.73 -23.77 1.99
N THR A 189 10.27 -24.06 0.78
CA THR A 189 10.74 -25.17 -0.06
C THR A 189 10.32 -24.94 -1.50
N ASN A 190 11.05 -25.51 -2.45
CA ASN A 190 10.68 -25.55 -3.88
C ASN A 190 10.21 -26.95 -4.33
N ASP A 191 10.13 -27.92 -3.40
CA ASP A 191 9.79 -29.31 -3.71
C ASP A 191 8.27 -29.52 -3.60
N ILE A 192 7.56 -29.26 -4.70
CA ILE A 192 6.10 -29.45 -4.81
C ILE A 192 5.71 -30.91 -4.54
N ASP A 193 6.50 -31.87 -5.05
CA ASP A 193 6.20 -33.29 -4.89
C ASP A 193 6.28 -33.73 -3.43
N ARG A 194 7.26 -33.20 -2.69
CA ARG A 194 7.39 -33.42 -1.25
C ARG A 194 6.19 -32.84 -0.51
N VAL A 195 5.80 -31.60 -0.81
CA VAL A 195 4.66 -30.94 -0.17
C VAL A 195 3.36 -31.69 -0.48
N THR A 196 3.16 -32.16 -1.72
CA THR A 196 1.99 -32.96 -2.10
C THR A 196 1.91 -34.25 -1.29
N ARG A 197 3.04 -34.95 -1.14
CA ARG A 197 3.10 -36.22 -0.38
C ARG A 197 2.77 -36.05 1.08
N ILE A 198 3.34 -35.05 1.78
CA ILE A 198 3.09 -34.87 3.23
C ILE A 198 1.62 -34.63 3.54
N PHE A 199 0.89 -33.87 2.69
CA PHE A 199 -0.55 -33.66 2.89
C PHE A 199 -1.38 -34.87 2.49
N ALA A 200 -1.00 -35.60 1.44
CA ALA A 200 -1.65 -36.86 1.05
C ALA A 200 -1.51 -37.93 2.15
N ASP A 201 -0.32 -38.11 2.72
CA ASP A 201 -0.05 -39.06 3.82
C ASP A 201 -0.85 -38.68 5.08
N ALA A 202 -1.04 -37.41 5.34
CA ALA A 202 -1.88 -36.87 6.41
C ALA A 202 -3.39 -36.95 6.11
N LYS A 203 -3.79 -37.42 4.91
CA LYS A 203 -5.18 -37.43 4.41
C LYS A 203 -5.85 -36.08 4.42
N MET A 204 -5.09 -35.03 4.20
CA MET A 204 -5.59 -33.66 4.06
C MET A 204 -5.85 -33.35 2.59
N GLU A 205 -7.00 -32.79 2.31
CA GLU A 205 -7.35 -32.33 0.97
C GLU A 205 -6.53 -31.08 0.61
N VAL A 206 -5.97 -31.04 -0.59
CA VAL A 206 -5.30 -29.88 -1.17
C VAL A 206 -6.04 -29.44 -2.41
N THR A 207 -6.60 -28.24 -2.40
CA THR A 207 -7.33 -27.71 -3.58
C THR A 207 -6.41 -27.04 -4.60
N HIS A 208 -5.27 -26.52 -4.14
CA HIS A 208 -4.31 -25.84 -5.02
C HIS A 208 -2.91 -25.90 -4.44
N ILE A 209 -1.93 -26.16 -5.29
CA ILE A 209 -0.50 -26.12 -4.97
C ILE A 209 0.28 -25.55 -6.15
N CYS A 210 1.20 -24.61 -5.90
CA CYS A 210 2.06 -24.00 -6.92
C CYS A 210 3.37 -23.48 -6.32
#